data_63f0ae93bdf98ea5296050225745e5fe
#
_entry.id   63f0ae93bdf98ea5296050225745e5fe
#
_cell.length_a   1.000
_cell.length_b   1.000
_cell.length_c   1.000
_cell.angle_alpha   90.00
_cell.angle_beta   90.00
_cell.angle_gamma   90.00
#
_symmetry.space_group_name_H-M   'P 1'
#
loop_
_entity.id
_entity.type
_entity.pdbx_description
1 polymer ?
#
loop_
_entity_poly.entity_id
_entity_poly.type
_entity_poly.pdbx_seq_one_letter_code
_entity_poly.pdbx_strand_id
1 'polypeptide(L)'
;MKYYLIAGEASGDLHASKLMNALKKEDPQAQFRFFGGDLMQAEGGALVKHYSEMAYMGFIPVLLNIDKVLHNIRLCKSDIEEFHPDVLILVDYPGFNLRMAKFAKTRLNIPVHYYISPKIWAWKEYRIKDIKRYVDKMYSILPFE
;
A
#
# COMPACT_ATOMS: atom_id res chain seq x y z
N MET A 1 -6.19 -15.95 5.53
CA MET A 1 -4.90 -15.38 5.14
C MET A 1 -4.67 -14.02 5.80
N LYS A 2 -3.44 -13.64 5.92
CA LYS A 2 -3.05 -12.34 6.43
C LYS A 2 -2.72 -11.39 5.28
N TYR A 3 -3.41 -10.27 5.23
CA TYR A 3 -3.23 -9.26 4.17
C TYR A 3 -2.71 -7.96 4.78
N TYR A 4 -1.68 -7.41 4.17
CA TYR A 4 -1.20 -6.08 4.53
C TYR A 4 -1.44 -5.14 3.35
N LEU A 5 -2.17 -4.05 3.58
CA LEU A 5 -2.55 -3.12 2.51
C LEU A 5 -1.96 -1.74 2.80
N ILE A 6 -1.58 -1.03 1.74
CA ILE A 6 -1.10 0.34 1.87
C ILE A 6 -1.79 1.22 0.85
N ALA A 7 -2.56 2.20 1.34
CA ALA A 7 -3.20 3.24 0.55
C ALA A 7 -2.83 4.58 1.18
N GLY A 8 -2.27 5.48 0.40
CA GLY A 8 -1.73 6.74 0.90
C GLY A 8 -2.61 7.96 0.69
N GLU A 9 -3.82 7.79 0.16
CA GLU A 9 -4.73 8.88 -0.13
C GLU A 9 -6.19 8.42 -0.16
N ALA A 10 -7.11 9.38 -0.23
CA ALA A 10 -8.55 9.07 -0.15
C ALA A 10 -9.04 8.13 -1.25
N SER A 11 -8.58 8.31 -2.48
CA SER A 11 -8.97 7.43 -3.59
C SER A 11 -8.49 6.00 -3.37
N GLY A 12 -7.27 5.85 -2.86
CA GLY A 12 -6.71 4.54 -2.53
C GLY A 12 -7.48 3.87 -1.40
N ASP A 13 -7.88 4.63 -0.39
CA ASP A 13 -8.70 4.13 0.71
C ASP A 13 -10.02 3.56 0.19
N LEU A 14 -10.68 4.27 -0.73
CA LEU A 14 -11.91 3.81 -1.34
C LEU A 14 -11.70 2.48 -2.09
N HIS A 15 -10.72 2.43 -2.97
CA HIS A 15 -10.45 1.22 -3.77
C HIS A 15 -10.03 0.05 -2.88
N ALA A 16 -9.16 0.29 -1.92
CA ALA A 16 -8.70 -0.75 -1.00
C ALA A 16 -9.85 -1.28 -0.13
N SER A 17 -10.75 -0.41 0.31
CA SER A 17 -11.90 -0.85 1.12
C SER A 17 -12.80 -1.79 0.34
N LYS A 18 -13.03 -1.51 -0.94
CA LYS A 18 -13.82 -2.40 -1.81
C LYS A 18 -13.14 -3.74 -1.98
N LEU A 19 -11.83 -3.73 -2.15
CA LEU A 19 -11.05 -4.97 -2.24
C LEU A 19 -11.12 -5.77 -0.95
N MET A 20 -11.00 -5.12 0.20
CA MET A 20 -11.12 -5.79 1.49
C MET A 20 -12.50 -6.46 1.65
N ASN A 21 -13.54 -5.76 1.22
CA ASN A 21 -14.90 -6.31 1.26
C ASN A 21 -14.99 -7.59 0.41
N ALA A 22 -14.44 -7.56 -0.79
CA ALA A 22 -14.43 -8.73 -1.67
C ALA A 22 -13.61 -9.88 -1.08
N LEU A 23 -12.44 -9.57 -0.52
CA LEU A 23 -11.58 -10.59 0.09
C LEU A 23 -12.22 -11.26 1.29
N LYS A 24 -12.98 -10.53 2.09
CA LYS A 24 -13.69 -11.12 3.24
C LYS A 24 -14.74 -12.14 2.80
N LYS A 25 -15.36 -11.93 1.65
CA LYS A 25 -16.35 -12.87 1.12
C LYS A 25 -15.69 -14.16 0.65
N GLU A 26 -14.51 -14.07 0.05
CA GLU A 26 -13.78 -15.23 -0.43
C GLU A 26 -12.96 -15.91 0.68
N ASP A 27 -12.55 -15.15 1.69
CA ASP A 27 -11.75 -15.63 2.80
C ASP A 27 -12.34 -15.12 4.12
N PRO A 28 -13.32 -15.84 4.71
CA PRO A 28 -13.94 -15.41 5.98
C PRO A 28 -12.97 -15.32 7.15
N GLN A 29 -11.79 -15.93 7.05
CA GLN A 29 -10.76 -15.89 8.09
C GLN A 29 -9.72 -14.79 7.84
N ALA A 30 -9.96 -13.92 6.86
CA ALA A 30 -9.01 -12.87 6.48
C ALA A 30 -8.67 -11.95 7.65
N GLN A 31 -7.39 -11.70 7.83
CA GLN A 31 -6.87 -10.73 8.79
C GLN A 31 -6.23 -9.59 8.02
N PHE A 32 -6.63 -8.37 8.34
CA PHE A 32 -6.13 -7.17 7.66
C PHE A 32 -5.38 -6.26 8.61
N ARG A 33 -4.25 -5.78 8.13
CA ARG A 33 -3.49 -4.73 8.78
C ARG A 33 -3.09 -3.74 7.71
N PHE A 34 -3.18 -2.43 7.96
CA PHE A 34 -3.07 -1.50 6.84
C PHE A 34 -2.71 -0.07 7.23
N PHE A 35 -2.10 0.61 6.26
CA PHE A 35 -2.02 2.06 6.18
C PHE A 35 -3.14 2.47 5.24
N GLY A 36 -4.02 3.35 5.67
CA GLY A 36 -5.17 3.74 4.85
C GLY A 36 -6.04 4.74 5.55
N GLY A 37 -7.35 4.59 5.43
CA GLY A 37 -8.28 5.56 5.97
C GLY A 37 -9.55 4.96 6.57
N ASP A 38 -10.56 5.81 6.70
CA ASP A 38 -11.79 5.47 7.40
C ASP A 38 -12.59 4.38 6.71
N LEU A 39 -12.57 4.36 5.37
CA LEU A 39 -13.33 3.36 4.62
C LEU A 39 -12.74 1.97 4.79
N MET A 40 -11.41 1.87 4.78
CA MET A 40 -10.74 0.61 5.06
C MET A 40 -11.00 0.17 6.50
N GLN A 41 -10.94 1.11 7.44
CA GLN A 41 -11.18 0.82 8.84
C GLN A 41 -12.61 0.30 9.08
N ALA A 42 -13.57 0.81 8.33
CA ALA A 42 -14.95 0.34 8.40
C ALA A 42 -15.12 -1.11 7.94
N GLU A 43 -14.20 -1.61 7.11
CA GLU A 43 -14.23 -3.00 6.67
C GLU A 43 -13.63 -3.96 7.70
N GLY A 44 -12.99 -3.45 8.73
CA GLY A 44 -12.38 -4.25 9.78
C GLY A 44 -10.86 -4.29 9.70
N GLY A 45 -10.25 -4.99 10.63
CA GLY A 45 -8.80 -5.08 10.69
C GLY A 45 -8.17 -3.97 11.53
N ALA A 46 -6.86 -3.83 11.44
CA ALA A 46 -6.09 -2.89 12.25
C ALA A 46 -5.50 -1.76 11.40
N LEU A 47 -5.97 -0.55 11.64
CA LEU A 47 -5.40 0.66 11.04
C LEU A 47 -4.11 1.03 11.78
N VAL A 48 -2.97 0.92 11.11
CA VAL A 48 -1.68 1.25 11.68
C VAL A 48 -1.43 2.76 11.63
N LYS A 49 -1.74 3.36 10.49
CA LYS A 49 -1.58 4.81 10.30
C LYS A 49 -2.57 5.32 9.27
N HIS A 50 -3.21 6.45 9.57
CA HIS A 50 -4.15 7.08 8.66
C HIS A 50 -3.40 7.83 7.55
N TYR A 51 -3.94 7.81 6.32
CA TYR A 51 -3.27 8.45 5.18
C TYR A 51 -3.07 9.95 5.37
N SER A 52 -3.88 10.61 6.18
CA SER A 52 -3.72 12.03 6.49
C SER A 52 -2.36 12.33 7.13
N GLU A 53 -1.78 11.35 7.82
CA GLU A 53 -0.47 11.48 8.45
C GLU A 53 0.68 11.11 7.50
N MET A 54 0.36 10.75 6.27
CA MET A 54 1.34 10.38 5.23
C MET A 54 1.43 11.45 4.13
N ALA A 55 0.70 12.54 4.25
CA ALA A 55 0.61 13.58 3.23
C ALA A 55 1.95 14.28 2.93
N TYR A 56 2.98 13.99 3.71
CA TYR A 56 4.30 14.58 3.55
C TYR A 56 5.13 13.99 2.40
N MET A 57 4.63 12.95 1.74
CA MET A 57 5.36 12.27 0.67
C MET A 57 5.22 12.95 -0.70
N GLY A 58 4.54 14.10 -0.79
CA GLY A 58 4.17 14.70 -2.06
C GLY A 58 5.17 15.64 -2.69
N PHE A 59 5.46 16.78 -2.08
CA PHE A 59 6.29 17.83 -2.70
C PHE A 59 7.19 18.50 -1.69
N ILE A 60 7.14 19.87 -1.69
CA ILE A 60 7.86 20.70 -0.73
C ILE A 60 7.75 20.19 0.71
N PRO A 61 6.60 19.74 1.19
CA PRO A 61 6.51 19.18 2.54
C PRO A 61 7.47 18.04 2.85
N VAL A 62 7.92 17.30 1.84
CA VAL A 62 8.89 16.22 2.04
C VAL A 62 10.19 16.77 2.61
N LEU A 63 10.69 17.90 2.07
CA LEU A 63 11.92 18.51 2.52
C LEU A 63 11.81 19.04 3.95
N LEU A 64 10.62 19.54 4.34
CA LEU A 64 10.39 20.11 5.67
C LEU A 64 10.05 19.06 6.71
N ASN A 65 9.61 17.86 6.26
CA ASN A 65 9.12 16.81 7.14
C ASN A 65 9.84 15.49 6.93
N ILE A 66 11.10 15.54 6.53
CA ILE A 66 11.89 14.34 6.22
C ILE A 66 11.92 13.35 7.38
N ASP A 67 11.98 13.83 8.60
CA ASP A 67 11.97 12.95 9.78
C ASP A 67 10.68 12.16 9.89
N LYS A 68 9.53 12.79 9.59
CA LYS A 68 8.23 12.13 9.61
C LYS A 68 8.10 11.11 8.49
N VAL A 69 8.63 11.45 7.31
CA VAL A 69 8.65 10.54 6.15
C VAL A 69 9.46 9.30 6.51
N LEU A 70 10.67 9.47 7.03
CA LEU A 70 11.53 8.36 7.41
C LEU A 70 10.90 7.53 8.54
N HIS A 71 10.26 8.19 9.50
CA HIS A 71 9.54 7.50 10.58
C HIS A 71 8.44 6.60 10.02
N ASN A 72 7.63 7.11 9.09
CA ASN A 72 6.55 6.34 8.50
C ASN A 72 7.08 5.13 7.70
N ILE A 73 8.20 5.31 7.00
CA ILE A 73 8.84 4.22 6.26
C ILE A 73 9.31 3.14 7.24
N ARG A 74 10.00 3.51 8.31
CA ARG A 74 10.49 2.56 9.31
C ARG A 74 9.34 1.85 10.02
N LEU A 75 8.31 2.61 10.39
CA LEU A 75 7.13 2.04 11.05
C LEU A 75 6.47 0.99 10.16
N CYS A 76 6.28 1.31 8.90
CA CYS A 76 5.65 0.39 7.96
C CYS A 76 6.47 -0.89 7.77
N LYS A 77 7.77 -0.74 7.57
CA LYS A 77 8.66 -1.90 7.42
C LYS A 77 8.64 -2.81 8.65
N SER A 78 8.75 -2.21 9.82
CA SER A 78 8.73 -2.94 11.09
C SER A 78 7.40 -3.65 11.29
N ASP A 79 6.30 -2.99 10.98
CA ASP A 79 4.97 -3.55 11.14
C ASP A 79 4.70 -4.71 10.18
N ILE A 80 5.13 -4.58 8.92
CA ILE A 80 5.04 -5.68 7.94
C ILE A 80 5.83 -6.88 8.42
N GLU A 81 7.05 -6.64 8.86
CA GLU A 81 7.93 -7.72 9.34
C GLU A 81 7.31 -8.45 10.53
N GLU A 82 6.79 -7.70 11.50
CA GLU A 82 6.18 -8.27 12.70
C GLU A 82 4.89 -9.05 12.38
N PHE A 83 4.04 -8.47 11.53
CA PHE A 83 2.79 -9.13 11.14
C PHE A 83 3.02 -10.34 10.24
N HIS A 84 4.04 -10.28 9.41
CA HIS A 84 4.40 -11.34 8.45
C HIS A 84 3.21 -11.77 7.58
N PRO A 85 2.68 -10.86 6.76
CA PRO A 85 1.50 -11.16 5.95
C PRO A 85 1.78 -12.21 4.87
N ASP A 86 0.72 -12.83 4.40
CA ASP A 86 0.79 -13.77 3.28
C ASP A 86 0.93 -13.03 1.95
N VAL A 87 0.44 -11.79 1.88
CA VAL A 87 0.56 -10.96 0.69
C VAL A 87 0.54 -9.48 1.10
N LEU A 88 1.35 -8.69 0.40
CA LEU A 88 1.37 -7.24 0.52
C LEU A 88 0.61 -6.65 -0.66
N ILE A 89 -0.42 -5.87 -0.38
CA ILE A 89 -1.28 -5.24 -1.40
C ILE A 89 -1.05 -3.73 -1.36
N LEU A 90 -0.59 -3.19 -2.47
CA LEU A 90 -0.28 -1.78 -2.60
C LEU A 90 -1.29 -1.11 -3.54
N VAL A 91 -1.72 0.11 -3.19
CA VAL A 91 -2.69 0.86 -3.99
C VAL A 91 -2.11 2.22 -4.33
N ASP A 92 -1.83 2.47 -5.60
CA ASP A 92 -1.21 3.72 -6.08
C ASP A 92 -0.01 4.15 -5.22
N TYR A 93 0.17 5.46 -4.99
CA TYR A 93 1.15 6.02 -4.04
C TYR A 93 2.59 5.50 -4.26
N PRO A 94 3.16 5.69 -5.46
CA PRO A 94 4.38 4.97 -5.86
C PRO A 94 5.63 5.33 -5.07
N GLY A 95 5.76 6.57 -4.63
CA GLY A 95 6.96 6.98 -3.88
C GLY A 95 7.20 6.16 -2.63
N PHE A 96 6.14 5.85 -1.90
CA PHE A 96 6.19 5.05 -0.68
C PHE A 96 6.06 3.56 -1.01
N ASN A 97 5.07 3.22 -1.82
CA ASN A 97 4.70 1.82 -2.05
C ASN A 97 5.78 1.01 -2.78
N LEU A 98 6.53 1.61 -3.70
CA LEU A 98 7.62 0.89 -4.36
C LEU A 98 8.75 0.56 -3.38
N ARG A 99 8.99 1.40 -2.38
CA ARG A 99 9.95 1.09 -1.33
C ARG A 99 9.50 -0.10 -0.50
N MET A 100 8.20 -0.18 -0.21
CA MET A 100 7.65 -1.31 0.55
C MET A 100 7.66 -2.59 -0.29
N ALA A 101 7.40 -2.49 -1.60
CA ALA A 101 7.49 -3.63 -2.51
C ALA A 101 8.90 -4.22 -2.51
N LYS A 102 9.89 -3.37 -2.63
CA LYS A 102 11.30 -3.80 -2.59
C LYS A 102 11.63 -4.48 -1.27
N PHE A 103 11.24 -3.88 -0.17
CA PHE A 103 11.50 -4.43 1.17
C PHE A 103 10.85 -5.80 1.34
N ALA A 104 9.56 -5.90 1.02
CA ALA A 104 8.83 -7.16 1.18
C ALA A 104 9.42 -8.27 0.30
N LYS A 105 9.80 -7.94 -0.93
CA LYS A 105 10.32 -8.92 -1.87
C LYS A 105 11.73 -9.35 -1.53
N THR A 106 12.63 -8.42 -1.23
CA THR A 106 14.05 -8.71 -1.03
C THR A 106 14.39 -9.17 0.38
N ARG A 107 13.68 -8.68 1.39
CA ARG A 107 13.97 -8.98 2.80
C ARG A 107 13.08 -10.06 3.38
N LEU A 108 11.81 -10.11 2.97
CA LEU A 108 10.84 -11.01 3.58
C LEU A 108 10.31 -12.07 2.63
N ASN A 109 10.60 -11.93 1.34
CA ASN A 109 10.12 -12.84 0.30
C ASN A 109 8.59 -13.01 0.33
N ILE A 110 7.87 -11.90 0.52
CA ILE A 110 6.41 -11.87 0.56
C ILE A 110 5.89 -11.50 -0.84
N PRO A 111 4.85 -12.19 -1.35
CA PRO A 111 4.22 -11.79 -2.63
C PRO A 111 3.69 -10.38 -2.58
N VAL A 112 3.91 -9.61 -3.65
CA VAL A 112 3.49 -8.21 -3.75
C VAL A 112 2.51 -8.06 -4.91
N HIS A 113 1.31 -7.56 -4.60
CA HIS A 113 0.28 -7.23 -5.58
C HIS A 113 0.09 -5.72 -5.61
N TYR A 114 0.11 -5.14 -6.79
CA TYR A 114 0.02 -3.69 -6.93
C TYR A 114 -1.19 -3.28 -7.74
N TYR A 115 -2.05 -2.46 -7.15
CA TYR A 115 -3.24 -1.89 -7.80
C TYR A 115 -2.94 -0.45 -8.18
N ILE A 116 -2.95 -0.16 -9.48
CA ILE A 116 -2.52 1.12 -10.04
C ILE A 116 -3.64 1.74 -10.85
N SER A 117 -3.83 3.06 -10.68
CA SER A 117 -4.82 3.81 -11.47
C SER A 117 -4.38 3.91 -12.94
N PRO A 118 -5.31 4.22 -13.86
CA PRO A 118 -4.97 4.37 -15.28
C PRO A 118 -3.94 5.47 -15.57
N LYS A 119 -3.55 6.24 -14.58
CA LYS A 119 -2.53 7.30 -14.74
C LYS A 119 -1.10 6.77 -14.69
N ILE A 120 -0.90 5.47 -14.77
CA ILE A 120 0.43 4.86 -14.73
C ILE A 120 1.38 5.41 -15.80
N TRP A 121 0.85 5.80 -16.95
CA TRP A 121 1.64 6.36 -18.05
C TRP A 121 2.36 7.66 -17.66
N ALA A 122 1.91 8.34 -16.60
CA ALA A 122 2.56 9.54 -16.07
C ALA A 122 3.71 9.20 -15.14
N TRP A 123 3.92 7.94 -14.82
CA TRP A 123 4.99 7.51 -13.94
C TRP A 123 6.34 7.58 -14.64
N LYS A 124 7.38 7.85 -13.86
CA LYS A 124 8.73 7.88 -14.37
C LYS A 124 9.19 6.47 -14.75
N GLU A 125 10.05 6.39 -15.76
CA GLU A 125 10.54 5.11 -16.30
C GLU A 125 11.17 4.21 -15.23
N TYR A 126 11.92 4.78 -14.29
CA TYR A 126 12.56 3.97 -13.27
C TYR A 126 11.55 3.25 -12.37
N ARG A 127 10.35 3.83 -12.20
CA ARG A 127 9.28 3.19 -11.43
C ARG A 127 8.74 1.97 -12.14
N ILE A 128 8.70 1.99 -13.46
CA ILE A 128 8.29 0.83 -14.25
C ILE A 128 9.27 -0.32 -14.05
N LYS A 129 10.58 -0.02 -14.02
CA LYS A 129 11.60 -1.02 -13.76
C LYS A 129 11.44 -1.65 -12.37
N ASP A 130 11.14 -0.84 -11.36
CA ASP A 130 10.91 -1.34 -10.00
C ASP A 130 9.68 -2.23 -9.94
N ILE A 131 8.62 -1.88 -10.65
CA ILE A 131 7.42 -2.71 -10.72
C ILE A 131 7.77 -4.08 -11.29
N LYS A 132 8.49 -4.12 -12.39
CA LYS A 132 8.91 -5.39 -13.01
C LYS A 132 9.75 -6.24 -12.08
N ARG A 133 10.58 -5.60 -11.25
CA ARG A 133 11.52 -6.31 -10.38
C ARG A 133 10.89 -6.79 -9.08
N TYR A 134 10.02 -5.99 -8.46
CA TYR A 134 9.54 -6.23 -7.10
C TYR A 134 8.05 -6.53 -6.97
N VAL A 135 7.27 -6.41 -8.04
CA VAL A 135 5.83 -6.65 -8.01
C VAL A 135 5.50 -7.96 -8.72
N ASP A 136 4.80 -8.85 -8.04
CA ASP A 136 4.41 -10.16 -8.59
C ASP A 136 3.20 -10.06 -9.51
N LYS A 137 2.21 -9.24 -9.14
CA LYS A 137 1.01 -9.02 -9.95
C LYS A 137 0.61 -7.56 -9.91
N MET A 138 0.20 -7.04 -11.06
CA MET A 138 -0.26 -5.66 -11.20
C MET A 138 -1.67 -5.63 -11.74
N TYR A 139 -2.53 -4.81 -11.12
CA TYR A 139 -3.92 -4.65 -11.52
C TYR A 139 -4.20 -3.19 -11.85
N SER A 140 -4.93 -2.94 -12.94
CA SER A 140 -5.36 -1.59 -13.30
C SER A 140 -6.71 -1.28 -12.62
N ILE A 141 -6.76 -0.14 -11.93
CA ILE A 141 -7.99 0.32 -11.30
C ILE A 141 -8.71 1.25 -12.28
N LEU A 142 -9.89 0.86 -12.73
CA LEU A 142 -10.68 1.67 -13.67
C LEU A 142 -11.53 2.69 -12.91
N PRO A 143 -11.64 3.94 -13.46
CA PRO A 143 -12.33 5.02 -12.73
C PRO A 143 -13.78 4.75 -12.39
N PHE A 144 -14.45 3.93 -13.18
CA PHE A 144 -15.87 3.65 -13.01
C PHE A 144 -16.15 2.34 -12.27
N GLU A 145 -15.12 1.71 -11.79
CA GLU A 145 -15.24 0.52 -10.96
C GLU A 145 -15.14 0.90 -9.48
#